data_06199c6aa0da4fb047ba165b2743aa31
#
_entry.id   06199c6aa0da4fb047ba165b2743aa31
#
_cell.length_a   1.000
_cell.length_b   1.000
_cell.length_c   1.000
_cell.angle_alpha   90.00
_cell.angle_beta   90.00
_cell.angle_gamma   90.00
#
_symmetry.space_group_name_H-M   'P 1'
#
loop_
_entity.id
_entity.type
_entity.pdbx_description
1 polymer ?
#
loop_
_entity_poly.entity_id
_entity_poly.type
_entity_poly.pdbx_seq_one_letter_code
_entity_poly.pdbx_strand_id
1 'polypeptide(L)'
;IIYLTALMLALDSEVSAYRMPDTISLKFERKVVQNNSTEILKGIAYYKSPQRVFIEVQSPIKQIMVIDGKIMLIYYPVEQKAIRIKSKAPIPLPFVQSLLSAMKEDYGLTELGYTLAKHEKKGDTLYTYWDPPPEHRKRLGQFILGTTNGLLVYAETGMPDGKAFAKSFYQKHTELGGKRLPLEVRSEVQEGSNRMEEYVSYSDVKLNISLPANVINFAIPNSIPVKEVEW
;
A
#
# COMPACT_ATOMS: atom_id res chain seq x y z
N ILE A 1 64.40 5.86 -7.33
CA ILE A 1 63.31 4.89 -7.05
C ILE A 1 62.24 5.63 -6.25
N ILE A 2 61.17 5.99 -6.94
CA ILE A 2 60.05 6.73 -6.37
C ILE A 2 58.97 5.70 -6.08
N TYR A 3 58.61 5.51 -4.79
CA TYR A 3 57.45 4.71 -4.38
C TYR A 3 56.19 5.56 -4.51
N LEU A 4 55.34 5.20 -5.48
CA LEU A 4 54.01 5.76 -5.64
C LEU A 4 53.04 4.90 -4.78
N THR A 5 52.74 5.33 -3.60
CA THR A 5 51.70 4.74 -2.74
C THR A 5 50.36 5.19 -3.28
N ALA A 6 49.66 4.30 -4.00
CA ALA A 6 48.27 4.45 -4.39
C ALA A 6 47.39 4.33 -3.12
N LEU A 7 46.85 5.45 -2.65
CA LEU A 7 45.82 5.50 -1.62
C LEU A 7 44.49 5.08 -2.29
N MET A 8 44.14 3.79 -2.18
CA MET A 8 42.78 3.34 -2.46
C MET A 8 41.86 3.89 -1.37
N LEU A 9 41.16 4.96 -1.66
CA LEU A 9 39.95 5.33 -0.94
C LEU A 9 38.91 4.28 -1.26
N ALA A 10 38.72 3.31 -0.36
CA ALA A 10 37.53 2.47 -0.34
C ALA A 10 36.35 3.40 -0.06
N LEU A 11 35.61 3.74 -1.09
CA LEU A 11 34.26 4.25 -0.96
C LEU A 11 33.41 3.06 -0.51
N ASP A 12 33.32 2.86 0.80
CA ASP A 12 32.26 2.08 1.40
C ASP A 12 30.94 2.83 1.09
N SER A 13 30.41 2.59 -0.10
CA SER A 13 29.00 2.81 -0.35
C SER A 13 28.26 1.79 0.52
N GLU A 14 27.93 2.16 1.75
CA GLU A 14 26.86 1.51 2.49
C GLU A 14 25.61 1.62 1.62
N VAL A 15 25.40 0.63 0.77
CA VAL A 15 24.07 0.33 0.24
C VAL A 15 23.27 -0.09 1.46
N SER A 16 22.69 0.89 2.12
CA SER A 16 21.74 0.66 3.21
C SER A 16 20.65 -0.23 2.62
N ALA A 17 20.74 -1.54 2.91
CA ALA A 17 19.73 -2.49 2.51
C ALA A 17 18.39 -1.92 2.96
N TYR A 18 17.51 -1.64 2.00
CA TYR A 18 16.23 -1.01 2.28
C TYR A 18 15.41 -1.87 3.24
N ARG A 19 15.26 -1.41 4.46
CA ARG A 19 14.40 -2.06 5.45
C ARG A 19 13.05 -1.32 5.49
N MET A 20 11.96 -2.08 5.33
CA MET A 20 10.61 -1.56 5.58
C MET A 20 10.51 -1.08 7.03
N PRO A 21 9.77 0.00 7.31
CA PRO A 21 9.56 0.45 8.67
C PRO A 21 8.84 -0.64 9.48
N ASP A 22 9.26 -0.82 10.73
CA ASP A 22 8.63 -1.78 11.66
C ASP A 22 7.21 -1.34 12.02
N THR A 23 7.00 -0.01 12.10
CA THR A 23 5.70 0.60 12.40
C THR A 23 5.48 1.88 11.61
N ILE A 24 4.20 2.14 11.27
CA ILE A 24 3.75 3.38 10.65
C ILE A 24 2.50 3.86 11.40
N SER A 25 2.40 5.16 11.60
CA SER A 25 1.17 5.85 11.97
C SER A 25 0.86 6.93 10.95
N LEU A 26 -0.38 7.07 10.55
CA LEU A 26 -0.81 8.10 9.62
C LEU A 26 -2.27 8.47 9.85
N LYS A 27 -2.65 9.70 9.51
CA LYS A 27 -4.03 10.09 9.27
C LYS A 27 -4.36 9.93 7.80
N PHE A 28 -5.60 9.58 7.49
CA PHE A 28 -6.04 9.45 6.11
C PHE A 28 -7.40 10.12 5.90
N GLU A 29 -7.59 10.59 4.67
CA GLU A 29 -8.89 10.87 4.08
C GLU A 29 -8.98 10.06 2.78
N ARG A 30 -10.03 9.23 2.67
CA ARG A 30 -10.30 8.38 1.51
C ARG A 30 -11.65 8.75 0.93
N LYS A 31 -11.67 9.15 -0.35
CA LYS A 31 -12.89 9.41 -1.12
C LYS A 31 -13.02 8.36 -2.22
N VAL A 32 -14.15 7.69 -2.28
CA VAL A 32 -14.51 6.76 -3.35
C VAL A 32 -15.71 7.30 -4.11
N VAL A 33 -15.61 7.28 -5.42
CA VAL A 33 -16.70 7.65 -6.34
C VAL A 33 -17.02 6.44 -7.19
N GLN A 34 -18.25 5.94 -7.08
CA GLN A 34 -18.72 4.79 -7.84
C GLN A 34 -20.24 4.92 -8.08
N ASN A 35 -20.70 4.67 -9.31
CA ASN A 35 -22.13 4.67 -9.67
C ASN A 35 -22.89 5.91 -9.18
N ASN A 36 -22.33 7.11 -9.37
CA ASN A 36 -22.85 8.40 -8.89
C ASN A 36 -22.97 8.52 -7.36
N SER A 37 -22.43 7.60 -6.63
CA SER A 37 -22.30 7.67 -5.16
C SER A 37 -20.90 8.13 -4.78
N THR A 38 -20.81 8.93 -3.73
CA THR A 38 -19.54 9.36 -3.14
C THR A 38 -19.52 8.98 -1.67
N GLU A 39 -18.49 8.25 -1.28
CA GLU A 39 -18.20 7.91 0.11
C GLU A 39 -16.90 8.60 0.53
N ILE A 40 -16.90 9.21 1.71
CA ILE A 40 -15.69 9.82 2.29
C ILE A 40 -15.47 9.23 3.68
N LEU A 41 -14.29 8.62 3.88
CA LEU A 41 -13.83 8.09 5.15
C LEU A 41 -12.64 8.90 5.66
N LYS A 42 -12.63 9.21 6.95
CA LYS A 42 -11.50 9.86 7.62
C LYS A 42 -11.13 9.09 8.88
N GLY A 43 -9.85 9.01 9.16
CA GLY A 43 -9.40 8.29 10.35
C GLY A 43 -7.90 8.24 10.52
N ILE A 44 -7.48 7.30 11.33
CA ILE A 44 -6.08 7.03 11.64
C ILE A 44 -5.81 5.57 11.32
N ALA A 45 -4.66 5.30 10.69
CA ALA A 45 -4.19 3.95 10.47
C ALA A 45 -2.83 3.74 11.14
N TYR A 46 -2.64 2.54 11.68
CA TYR A 46 -1.40 2.08 12.28
C TYR A 46 -1.01 0.77 11.60
N TYR A 47 0.20 0.72 11.10
CA TYR A 47 0.79 -0.50 10.54
C TYR A 47 1.85 -1.04 11.48
N LYS A 48 1.91 -2.35 11.61
CA LYS A 48 3.00 -3.09 12.27
C LYS A 48 3.44 -4.23 11.36
N SER A 49 4.74 -4.23 11.04
CA SER A 49 5.34 -5.30 10.23
C SER A 49 5.11 -6.69 10.86
N PRO A 50 4.92 -7.77 10.07
CA PRO A 50 4.91 -7.75 8.61
C PRO A 50 3.55 -7.44 7.96
N GLN A 51 2.40 -7.62 8.64
CA GLN A 51 1.08 -7.58 7.98
C GLN A 51 -0.07 -7.10 8.87
N ARG A 52 0.21 -6.54 10.05
CA ARG A 52 -0.86 -6.07 10.92
C ARG A 52 -1.19 -4.61 10.64
N VAL A 53 -2.47 -4.33 10.38
CA VAL A 53 -2.99 -2.96 10.27
C VAL A 53 -4.16 -2.78 11.21
N PHE A 54 -4.14 -1.69 11.95
CA PHE A 54 -5.25 -1.19 12.76
C PHE A 54 -5.74 0.12 12.14
N ILE A 55 -7.02 0.21 11.82
CA ILE A 55 -7.65 1.38 11.21
C ILE A 55 -8.78 1.82 12.12
N GLU A 56 -8.72 3.07 12.57
CA GLU A 56 -9.81 3.74 13.28
C GLU A 56 -10.47 4.73 12.34
N VAL A 57 -11.64 4.37 11.81
CA VAL A 57 -12.46 5.30 11.04
C VAL A 57 -13.23 6.18 12.04
N GLN A 58 -13.07 7.49 11.88
CA GLN A 58 -13.68 8.50 12.75
C GLN A 58 -14.93 9.11 12.12
N SER A 59 -15.03 9.12 10.81
CA SER A 59 -16.15 9.68 10.05
C SER A 59 -16.33 8.92 8.74
N PRO A 60 -17.58 8.72 8.24
CA PRO A 60 -18.86 9.16 8.82
C PRO A 60 -19.34 8.25 9.96
N ILE A 61 -18.98 6.96 9.95
CA ILE A 61 -19.38 5.97 10.95
C ILE A 61 -18.14 5.54 11.72
N LYS A 62 -18.18 5.64 13.05
CA LYS A 62 -17.07 5.17 13.89
C LYS A 62 -16.94 3.66 13.77
N GLN A 63 -15.77 3.23 13.32
CA GLN A 63 -15.47 1.83 13.08
C GLN A 63 -14.00 1.56 13.38
N ILE A 64 -13.71 0.41 13.96
CA ILE A 64 -12.35 -0.09 14.11
C ILE A 64 -12.22 -1.33 13.24
N MET A 65 -11.19 -1.35 12.41
CA MET A 65 -10.83 -2.50 11.59
C MET A 65 -9.42 -2.95 11.95
N VAL A 66 -9.25 -4.24 12.22
CA VAL A 66 -7.93 -4.85 12.43
C VAL A 66 -7.75 -5.94 11.41
N ILE A 67 -6.70 -5.84 10.61
CA ILE A 67 -6.30 -6.86 9.65
C ILE A 67 -4.98 -7.46 10.15
N ASP A 68 -4.93 -8.77 10.26
CA ASP A 68 -3.76 -9.53 10.70
C ASP A 68 -3.65 -10.81 9.86
N GLY A 69 -2.87 -10.72 8.80
CA GLY A 69 -2.72 -11.80 7.83
C GLY A 69 -4.04 -12.20 7.16
N LYS A 70 -4.60 -13.33 7.58
CA LYS A 70 -5.83 -13.92 7.02
C LYS A 70 -7.09 -13.57 7.81
N ILE A 71 -6.97 -12.75 8.85
CA ILE A 71 -8.08 -12.39 9.73
C ILE A 71 -8.34 -10.89 9.60
N MET A 72 -9.60 -10.53 9.38
CA MET A 72 -10.09 -9.17 9.49
C MET A 72 -11.15 -9.11 10.57
N LEU A 73 -10.98 -8.19 11.50
CA LEU A 73 -11.92 -7.87 12.55
C LEU A 73 -12.50 -6.49 12.30
N ILE A 74 -13.82 -6.36 12.27
CA ILE A 74 -14.52 -5.09 12.13
C ILE A 74 -15.38 -4.91 13.35
N TYR A 75 -15.19 -3.80 14.07
CA TYR A 75 -15.94 -3.46 15.27
C TYR A 75 -16.60 -2.09 15.10
N TYR A 76 -17.89 -2.03 15.36
CA TYR A 76 -18.73 -0.84 15.38
C TYR A 76 -19.05 -0.49 16.84
N PRO A 77 -18.32 0.46 17.47
CA PRO A 77 -18.46 0.74 18.90
C PRO A 77 -19.84 1.28 19.28
N VAL A 78 -20.46 2.08 18.41
CA VAL A 78 -21.77 2.70 18.67
C VAL A 78 -22.88 1.66 18.59
N GLU A 79 -22.85 0.80 17.59
CA GLU A 79 -23.84 -0.26 17.36
C GLU A 79 -23.60 -1.49 18.23
N GLN A 80 -22.46 -1.55 18.94
CA GLN A 80 -22.04 -2.69 19.75
C GLN A 80 -22.08 -4.01 18.97
N LYS A 81 -21.56 -4.00 17.75
CA LYS A 81 -21.53 -5.14 16.83
C LYS A 81 -20.10 -5.38 16.35
N ALA A 82 -19.77 -6.65 16.12
CA ALA A 82 -18.51 -7.01 15.56
C ALA A 82 -18.63 -8.17 14.56
N ILE A 83 -17.72 -8.15 13.57
CA ILE A 83 -17.63 -9.17 12.52
C ILE A 83 -16.16 -9.62 12.47
N ARG A 84 -15.94 -10.93 12.49
CA ARG A 84 -14.66 -11.54 12.22
C ARG A 84 -14.72 -12.29 10.91
N ILE A 85 -13.87 -11.90 9.96
CA ILE A 85 -13.76 -12.52 8.66
C ILE A 85 -12.47 -13.33 8.64
N LYS A 86 -12.58 -14.61 8.29
CA LYS A 86 -11.45 -15.53 8.05
C LYS A 86 -11.33 -15.78 6.56
N SER A 87 -10.16 -15.49 5.99
CA SER A 87 -9.88 -15.69 4.57
C SER A 87 -8.92 -16.85 4.35
N LYS A 88 -9.05 -17.53 3.21
CA LYS A 88 -8.10 -18.58 2.77
C LYS A 88 -6.75 -17.99 2.35
N ALA A 89 -6.75 -16.75 1.86
CA ALA A 89 -5.56 -16.01 1.46
C ALA A 89 -5.32 -14.78 2.36
N PRO A 90 -4.11 -14.21 2.39
CA PRO A 90 -3.87 -12.94 3.07
C PRO A 90 -4.81 -11.86 2.58
N ILE A 91 -5.38 -11.10 3.52
CA ILE A 91 -6.32 -10.01 3.22
C ILE A 91 -5.51 -8.79 2.77
N PRO A 92 -5.83 -8.19 1.60
CA PRO A 92 -5.18 -6.97 1.17
C PRO A 92 -5.39 -5.83 2.16
N LEU A 93 -4.36 -5.00 2.34
CA LEU A 93 -4.43 -3.84 3.22
C LEU A 93 -5.06 -2.67 2.45
N PRO A 94 -6.31 -2.28 2.71
CA PRO A 94 -6.98 -1.23 1.94
C PRO A 94 -6.18 0.08 2.04
N PHE A 95 -6.10 0.85 0.96
CA PHE A 95 -5.36 2.12 0.78
C PHE A 95 -3.94 2.18 1.40
N VAL A 96 -3.69 1.55 2.54
CA VAL A 96 -2.36 1.47 3.17
C VAL A 96 -1.37 0.70 2.28
N GLN A 97 -1.86 -0.31 1.53
CA GLN A 97 -1.02 -1.11 0.62
C GLN A 97 -0.29 -0.26 -0.42
N SER A 98 -0.95 0.72 -1.03
CA SER A 98 -0.34 1.60 -2.03
C SER A 98 0.84 2.37 -1.45
N LEU A 99 0.70 2.88 -0.21
CA LEU A 99 1.78 3.56 0.49
C LEU A 99 2.94 2.61 0.80
N LEU A 100 2.66 1.41 1.33
CA LEU A 100 3.68 0.40 1.64
C LEU A 100 4.42 -0.06 0.39
N SER A 101 3.70 -0.29 -0.71
CA SER A 101 4.31 -0.67 -1.98
C SER A 101 5.16 0.46 -2.57
N ALA A 102 4.73 1.72 -2.46
CA ALA A 102 5.51 2.87 -2.92
C ALA A 102 6.82 3.07 -2.14
N MET A 103 6.95 2.47 -0.95
CA MET A 103 8.20 2.44 -0.19
C MET A 103 9.21 1.43 -0.73
N LYS A 104 8.81 0.46 -1.53
CA LYS A 104 9.68 -0.58 -2.11
C LYS A 104 10.29 -0.09 -3.41
N GLU A 105 11.52 -0.50 -3.69
CA GLU A 105 12.28 -0.06 -4.87
C GLU A 105 11.58 -0.36 -6.19
N ASP A 106 11.01 -1.56 -6.31
CA ASP A 106 10.28 -2.06 -7.46
C ASP A 106 8.79 -2.22 -7.20
N TYR A 107 8.22 -1.45 -6.26
CA TYR A 107 6.85 -1.57 -5.78
C TYR A 107 6.55 -2.94 -5.12
N GLY A 108 7.56 -3.77 -4.90
CA GLY A 108 7.46 -5.13 -4.40
C GLY A 108 7.17 -6.17 -5.48
N LEU A 109 7.33 -5.83 -6.75
CA LEU A 109 6.99 -6.71 -7.88
C LEU A 109 7.89 -7.94 -7.93
N THR A 110 9.19 -7.81 -7.66
CA THR A 110 10.10 -8.95 -7.61
C THR A 110 9.70 -9.97 -6.54
N GLU A 111 9.28 -9.50 -5.36
CA GLU A 111 8.78 -10.38 -4.29
C GLU A 111 7.51 -11.14 -4.68
N LEU A 112 6.71 -10.56 -5.59
CA LEU A 112 5.51 -11.18 -6.17
C LEU A 112 5.81 -12.07 -7.37
N GLY A 113 7.09 -12.25 -7.73
CA GLY A 113 7.52 -13.09 -8.85
C GLY A 113 7.41 -12.43 -10.23
N TYR A 114 7.15 -11.12 -10.30
CA TYR A 114 7.20 -10.40 -11.57
C TYR A 114 8.64 -10.23 -12.04
N THR A 115 8.84 -10.21 -13.35
CA THR A 115 10.15 -10.00 -13.98
C THR A 115 10.11 -8.77 -14.88
N LEU A 116 11.17 -7.95 -14.82
CA LEU A 116 11.29 -6.78 -15.69
C LEU A 116 11.43 -7.23 -17.15
N ALA A 117 10.45 -6.84 -18.00
CA ALA A 117 10.43 -7.18 -19.41
C ALA A 117 11.08 -6.11 -20.28
N LYS A 118 10.76 -4.84 -20.03
CA LYS A 118 11.33 -3.70 -20.77
C LYS A 118 11.22 -2.40 -19.99
N HIS A 119 11.92 -1.40 -20.45
CA HIS A 119 11.76 -0.02 -20.00
C HIS A 119 11.67 0.94 -21.18
N GLU A 120 11.02 2.08 -20.98
CA GLU A 120 10.80 3.10 -22.00
C GLU A 120 10.75 4.48 -21.34
N LYS A 121 11.48 5.45 -21.90
CA LYS A 121 11.43 6.83 -21.43
C LYS A 121 10.46 7.64 -22.30
N LYS A 122 9.46 8.28 -21.67
CA LYS A 122 8.51 9.21 -22.32
C LYS A 122 8.54 10.54 -21.58
N GLY A 123 9.08 11.55 -22.21
CA GLY A 123 9.38 12.83 -21.55
C GLY A 123 10.32 12.61 -20.37
N ASP A 124 9.96 13.10 -19.20
CA ASP A 124 10.74 12.94 -17.96
C ASP A 124 10.43 11.66 -17.18
N THR A 125 9.46 10.87 -17.66
CA THR A 125 9.02 9.65 -16.98
C THR A 125 9.67 8.42 -17.58
N LEU A 126 10.30 7.60 -16.74
CA LEU A 126 10.77 6.26 -17.07
C LEU A 126 9.65 5.26 -16.73
N TYR A 127 9.15 4.58 -17.75
CA TYR A 127 8.20 3.48 -17.59
C TYR A 127 8.94 2.15 -17.59
N THR A 128 8.64 1.30 -16.64
CA THR A 128 9.10 -0.09 -16.56
C THR A 128 7.92 -1.03 -16.67
N TYR A 129 8.06 -2.10 -17.45
CA TYR A 129 7.01 -3.06 -17.76
C TYR A 129 7.45 -4.41 -17.18
N TRP A 130 6.58 -5.01 -16.38
CA TRP A 130 6.88 -6.20 -15.61
C TRP A 130 5.92 -7.31 -15.99
N ASP A 131 6.45 -8.45 -16.42
CA ASP A 131 5.67 -9.63 -16.75
C ASP A 131 5.30 -10.41 -15.48
N PRO A 132 4.05 -10.86 -15.36
CA PRO A 132 3.62 -11.68 -14.24
C PRO A 132 4.28 -13.06 -14.28
N PRO A 133 4.32 -13.78 -13.13
CA PRO A 133 4.74 -15.17 -13.07
C PRO A 133 4.04 -16.02 -14.14
N PRO A 134 4.72 -16.97 -14.78
CA PRO A 134 4.15 -17.77 -15.88
C PRO A 134 2.82 -18.43 -15.55
N GLU A 135 2.68 -18.94 -14.32
CA GLU A 135 1.46 -19.60 -13.82
C GLU A 135 0.26 -18.64 -13.68
N HIS A 136 0.53 -17.33 -13.61
CA HIS A 136 -0.50 -16.30 -13.42
C HIS A 136 -0.82 -15.51 -14.70
N ARG A 137 -0.11 -15.71 -15.81
CA ARG A 137 -0.27 -14.96 -17.08
C ARG A 137 -1.68 -15.00 -17.68
N LYS A 138 -2.47 -16.04 -17.35
CA LYS A 138 -3.87 -16.13 -17.78
C LYS A 138 -4.81 -15.20 -17.02
N ARG A 139 -4.40 -14.72 -15.86
CA ARG A 139 -5.20 -13.87 -14.95
C ARG A 139 -4.64 -12.47 -14.77
N LEU A 140 -3.31 -12.35 -14.86
CA LEU A 140 -2.60 -11.09 -14.61
C LEU A 140 -1.94 -10.62 -15.90
N GLY A 141 -2.18 -9.39 -16.28
CA GLY A 141 -1.45 -8.71 -17.33
C GLY A 141 -0.12 -8.14 -16.82
N GLN A 142 0.57 -7.41 -17.69
CA GLN A 142 1.77 -6.70 -17.30
C GLN A 142 1.46 -5.67 -16.21
N PHE A 143 2.44 -5.48 -15.31
CA PHE A 143 2.43 -4.37 -14.38
C PHE A 143 3.34 -3.27 -14.94
N ILE A 144 2.86 -2.03 -14.92
CA ILE A 144 3.60 -0.88 -15.45
C ILE A 144 3.86 0.08 -14.30
N LEU A 145 5.12 0.46 -14.10
CA LEU A 145 5.49 1.53 -13.17
C LEU A 145 6.04 2.71 -13.95
N GLY A 146 5.67 3.93 -13.56
CA GLY A 146 6.24 5.18 -14.07
C GLY A 146 6.95 5.92 -12.95
N THR A 147 8.21 6.31 -13.18
CA THR A 147 9.02 7.08 -12.25
C THR A 147 9.53 8.36 -12.90
N THR A 148 9.48 9.48 -12.19
CA THR A 148 10.04 10.77 -12.61
C THR A 148 11.00 11.26 -11.53
N ASN A 149 12.26 11.50 -11.89
CA ASN A 149 13.32 11.89 -10.94
C ASN A 149 13.44 10.93 -9.73
N GLY A 150 13.25 9.62 -9.98
CA GLY A 150 13.27 8.59 -8.94
C GLY A 150 12.03 8.56 -8.05
N LEU A 151 10.98 9.34 -8.36
CA LEU A 151 9.70 9.31 -7.66
C LEU A 151 8.72 8.43 -8.41
N LEU A 152 8.06 7.50 -7.73
CA LEU A 152 6.93 6.78 -8.31
C LEU A 152 5.79 7.77 -8.56
N VAL A 153 5.37 7.91 -9.83
CA VAL A 153 4.27 8.80 -10.23
C VAL A 153 3.09 8.05 -10.83
N TYR A 154 3.32 6.81 -11.27
CA TYR A 154 2.30 6.01 -11.95
C TYR A 154 2.49 4.52 -11.68
N ALA A 155 1.38 3.81 -11.53
CA ALA A 155 1.32 2.35 -11.57
C ALA A 155 0.06 1.90 -12.33
N GLU A 156 0.17 0.84 -13.12
CA GLU A 156 -0.96 0.25 -13.83
C GLU A 156 -0.85 -1.27 -13.82
N THR A 157 -1.97 -1.93 -13.62
CA THR A 157 -2.11 -3.39 -13.79
C THR A 157 -3.46 -3.68 -14.38
N GLY A 158 -3.61 -4.84 -15.02
CA GLY A 158 -4.88 -5.23 -15.61
C GLY A 158 -4.95 -6.71 -15.89
N MET A 159 -6.08 -7.13 -16.44
CA MET A 159 -6.23 -8.46 -17.00
C MET A 159 -5.67 -8.52 -18.44
N PRO A 160 -5.18 -9.69 -18.89
CA PRO A 160 -4.62 -9.83 -20.24
C PRO A 160 -5.62 -9.49 -21.36
N ASP A 161 -6.92 -9.66 -21.12
CA ASP A 161 -8.00 -9.36 -22.08
C ASP A 161 -8.44 -7.88 -22.07
N GLY A 162 -7.84 -7.04 -21.21
CA GLY A 162 -8.15 -5.62 -21.10
C GLY A 162 -9.50 -5.29 -20.48
N LYS A 163 -10.29 -6.27 -20.03
CA LYS A 163 -11.63 -6.04 -19.45
C LYS A 163 -11.61 -5.44 -18.07
N ALA A 164 -10.52 -5.62 -17.35
CA ALA A 164 -10.33 -5.01 -16.04
C ALA A 164 -8.92 -4.41 -15.95
N PHE A 165 -8.84 -3.22 -15.36
CA PHE A 165 -7.57 -2.56 -15.07
C PHE A 165 -7.67 -1.71 -13.80
N ALA A 166 -6.52 -1.45 -13.20
CA ALA A 166 -6.33 -0.48 -12.13
C ALA A 166 -5.15 0.43 -12.48
N LYS A 167 -5.36 1.74 -12.41
CA LYS A 167 -4.33 2.78 -12.61
C LYS A 167 -4.24 3.61 -11.35
N SER A 168 -3.02 3.90 -10.92
CA SER A 168 -2.77 4.75 -9.76
C SER A 168 -1.78 5.86 -10.12
N PHE A 169 -2.07 7.06 -9.64
CA PHE A 169 -1.27 8.26 -9.82
C PHE A 169 -0.82 8.73 -8.44
N TYR A 170 0.47 8.94 -8.26
CA TYR A 170 1.11 9.27 -7.00
C TYR A 170 1.60 10.72 -7.03
N GLN A 171 1.22 11.50 -6.02
CA GLN A 171 1.45 12.94 -5.98
C GLN A 171 1.89 13.40 -4.58
N LYS A 172 2.31 14.66 -4.47
CA LYS A 172 2.69 15.32 -3.21
C LYS A 172 3.71 14.50 -2.40
N HIS A 173 4.82 14.16 -3.05
CA HIS A 173 5.86 13.39 -2.40
C HIS A 173 6.52 14.18 -1.27
N THR A 174 6.79 13.49 -0.16
CA THR A 174 7.57 13.99 0.98
C THR A 174 8.73 13.06 1.26
N GLU A 175 9.78 13.58 1.85
CA GLU A 175 10.88 12.76 2.34
C GLU A 175 10.68 12.44 3.82
N LEU A 176 10.70 11.15 4.16
CA LEU A 176 10.55 10.67 5.51
C LEU A 176 11.40 9.41 5.71
N GLY A 177 12.31 9.43 6.70
CA GLY A 177 13.20 8.30 6.98
C GLY A 177 14.08 7.91 5.79
N GLY A 178 14.57 8.89 5.01
CA GLY A 178 15.38 8.66 3.82
C GLY A 178 14.60 8.12 2.61
N LYS A 179 13.26 8.12 2.67
CA LYS A 179 12.37 7.68 1.60
C LYS A 179 11.46 8.79 1.14
N ARG A 180 11.18 8.79 -0.16
CA ARG A 180 10.22 9.71 -0.77
C ARG A 180 8.89 9.00 -0.91
N LEU A 181 7.89 9.48 -0.15
CA LEU A 181 6.57 8.88 -0.04
C LEU A 181 5.53 9.77 -0.70
N PRO A 182 4.59 9.24 -1.49
CA PRO A 182 3.46 9.99 -1.96
C PRO A 182 2.48 10.24 -0.82
N LEU A 183 2.04 11.47 -0.66
CA LEU A 183 0.99 11.82 0.30
C LEU A 183 -0.39 11.84 -0.33
N GLU A 184 -0.49 11.75 -1.65
CA GLU A 184 -1.76 11.60 -2.36
C GLU A 184 -1.67 10.51 -3.40
N VAL A 185 -2.70 9.66 -3.44
CA VAL A 185 -2.87 8.60 -4.42
C VAL A 185 -4.27 8.73 -5.00
N ARG A 186 -4.36 8.84 -6.34
CA ARG A 186 -5.60 8.71 -7.08
C ARG A 186 -5.58 7.40 -7.83
N SER A 187 -6.60 6.60 -7.69
CA SER A 187 -6.73 5.32 -8.39
C SER A 187 -8.00 5.30 -9.24
N GLU A 188 -7.90 4.71 -10.41
CA GLU A 188 -9.01 4.40 -11.30
C GLU A 188 -9.07 2.89 -11.48
N VAL A 189 -10.20 2.30 -11.15
CA VAL A 189 -10.44 0.86 -11.32
C VAL A 189 -11.61 0.70 -12.26
N GLN A 190 -11.45 -0.17 -13.25
CA GLN A 190 -12.52 -0.55 -14.16
C GLN A 190 -12.63 -2.07 -14.23
N GLU A 191 -13.84 -2.57 -14.12
CA GLU A 191 -14.19 -3.98 -14.31
C GLU A 191 -15.48 -4.07 -15.12
N GLY A 192 -15.35 -4.44 -16.37
CA GLY A 192 -16.46 -4.39 -17.33
C GLY A 192 -17.02 -2.96 -17.46
N SER A 193 -18.31 -2.78 -17.17
CA SER A 193 -18.98 -1.46 -17.15
C SER A 193 -18.81 -0.70 -15.83
N ASN A 194 -18.32 -1.35 -14.78
CA ASN A 194 -18.16 -0.72 -13.46
C ASN A 194 -16.88 0.11 -13.43
N ARG A 195 -17.02 1.38 -13.08
CA ARG A 195 -15.90 2.28 -12.86
C ARG A 195 -15.93 2.81 -11.42
N MET A 196 -14.77 2.78 -10.79
CA MET A 196 -14.54 3.34 -9.47
C MET A 196 -13.34 4.27 -9.52
N GLU A 197 -13.47 5.44 -8.92
CA GLU A 197 -12.35 6.35 -8.65
C GLU A 197 -12.14 6.45 -7.15
N GLU A 198 -10.89 6.32 -6.74
CA GLU A 198 -10.48 6.44 -5.34
C GLU A 198 -9.44 7.55 -5.21
N TYR A 199 -9.61 8.38 -4.22
CA TYR A 199 -8.67 9.44 -3.84
C TYR A 199 -8.29 9.22 -2.38
N VAL A 200 -7.02 9.07 -2.11
CA VAL A 200 -6.50 8.92 -0.74
C VAL A 200 -5.47 10.00 -0.48
N SER A 201 -5.63 10.72 0.61
CA SER A 201 -4.61 11.64 1.12
C SER A 201 -4.13 11.17 2.49
N TYR A 202 -2.82 11.26 2.71
CA TYR A 202 -2.16 10.91 3.96
C TYR A 202 -1.58 12.16 4.60
N SER A 203 -1.69 12.25 5.92
CA SER A 203 -1.08 13.29 6.73
C SER A 203 -0.56 12.73 8.05
N ASP A 204 0.26 13.50 8.75
CA ASP A 204 0.89 13.10 10.04
C ASP A 204 1.57 11.71 9.96
N VAL A 205 2.18 11.39 8.82
CA VAL A 205 2.88 10.12 8.61
C VAL A 205 4.12 10.06 9.51
N LYS A 206 4.23 9.01 10.31
CA LYS A 206 5.36 8.76 11.21
C LYS A 206 5.82 7.32 11.05
N LEU A 207 7.14 7.12 10.99
CA LEU A 207 7.77 5.81 10.83
C LEU A 207 8.49 5.40 12.11
N ASN A 208 8.54 4.09 12.38
CA ASN A 208 9.30 3.49 13.47
C ASN A 208 8.98 4.06 14.85
N ILE A 209 7.70 4.37 15.08
CA ILE A 209 7.22 4.88 16.36
C ILE A 209 6.73 3.76 17.28
N SER A 210 6.72 4.01 18.59
CA SER A 210 5.99 3.16 19.53
C SER A 210 4.49 3.29 19.30
N LEU A 211 3.81 2.18 18.99
CA LEU A 211 2.37 2.18 18.79
C LEU A 211 1.64 2.30 20.15
N PRO A 212 0.47 2.97 20.20
CA PRO A 212 -0.34 3.04 21.41
C PRO A 212 -0.75 1.66 21.92
N ALA A 213 -0.81 1.48 23.25
CA ALA A 213 -1.15 0.19 23.86
C ALA A 213 -2.55 -0.33 23.45
N ASN A 214 -3.52 0.56 23.30
CA ASN A 214 -4.87 0.22 22.82
C ASN A 214 -4.89 -0.24 21.36
N VAL A 215 -3.90 0.10 20.54
CA VAL A 215 -3.74 -0.38 19.16
C VAL A 215 -3.09 -1.76 19.16
N ILE A 216 -2.03 -1.94 19.95
CA ILE A 216 -1.28 -3.21 20.02
C ILE A 216 -2.16 -4.31 20.62
N ASN A 217 -2.84 -4.01 21.73
CA ASN A 217 -3.60 -4.93 22.54
C ASN A 217 -5.11 -4.86 22.28
N PHE A 218 -5.51 -4.32 21.12
CA PHE A 218 -6.92 -4.18 20.81
C PHE A 218 -7.64 -5.53 20.86
N ALA A 219 -8.70 -5.57 21.64
CA ALA A 219 -9.62 -6.68 21.69
C ALA A 219 -11.07 -6.15 21.75
N ILE A 220 -11.98 -6.86 21.13
CA ILE A 220 -13.41 -6.57 21.27
C ILE A 220 -13.81 -6.86 22.72
N PRO A 221 -14.61 -5.98 23.37
CA PRO A 221 -15.15 -6.27 24.69
C PRO A 221 -15.91 -7.60 24.72
N ASN A 222 -15.74 -8.40 25.76
CA ASN A 222 -16.35 -9.74 25.88
C ASN A 222 -17.88 -9.74 25.81
N SER A 223 -18.51 -8.61 26.13
CA SER A 223 -19.97 -8.43 26.06
C SER A 223 -20.50 -8.28 24.63
N ILE A 224 -19.63 -8.05 23.64
CA ILE A 224 -20.04 -7.80 22.25
C ILE A 224 -20.07 -9.13 21.47
N PRO A 225 -21.23 -9.50 20.88
CA PRO A 225 -21.30 -10.68 20.03
C PRO A 225 -20.51 -10.48 18.75
N VAL A 226 -19.68 -11.47 18.41
CA VAL A 226 -18.87 -11.47 17.19
C VAL A 226 -19.49 -12.41 16.16
N LYS A 227 -19.91 -11.86 15.02
CA LYS A 227 -20.35 -12.66 13.87
C LYS A 227 -19.16 -13.20 13.13
N GLU A 228 -19.02 -14.52 13.01
CA GLU A 228 -17.97 -15.16 12.20
C GLU A 228 -18.44 -15.27 10.75
N VAL A 229 -17.52 -14.98 9.80
CA VAL A 229 -17.72 -15.10 8.36
C VAL A 229 -16.47 -15.76 7.78
N GLU A 230 -16.67 -16.74 6.91
CA GLU A 230 -15.59 -17.35 6.11
C GLU A 230 -15.64 -16.82 4.67
N TRP A 231 -14.46 -16.49 4.12
CA TRP A 231 -14.33 -15.84 2.81
C TRP A 231 -13.24 -16.51 1.96
#